data_e6e7fd2f4221df9a84df9288d62131d2
#
_entry.id   e6e7fd2f4221df9a84df9288d62131d2
#
_cell.length_a   1.000
_cell.length_b   1.000
_cell.length_c   1.000
_cell.angle_alpha   90.00
_cell.angle_beta   90.00
_cell.angle_gamma   90.00
#
_symmetry.space_group_name_H-M   'P 1'
#
loop_
_entity.id
_entity.type
_entity.pdbx_description
1 polymer ?
#
loop_
_entity_poly.entity_id
_entity_poly.type
_entity_poly.pdbx_seq_one_letter_code
_entity_poly.pdbx_strand_id
1 'polypeptide(L)'
;MNIKQKRILIFGAGVVGSIYALRFAQSGLDVTLLARGERLKSLKKDGLRYNDNGVINHISIKVIEKLEDNDIYDFIFVPVRYDQAESALLAIKNNHSKTILTLTNTMGYNRWLEIIGERLLPGFPGAGGDMKDGILYAQFGSEKHQGTIFGEINGQITERVKDLAQIFEVSNLHYEIQENIKAFHISHAATAIVIKHFYTNTGMMDIETAKSKDTLLKIAKELKQNIHLVAKAGIPVIPKETKLMGELSEDDIIAMYRKMLSNDFTIDVLLGNHAISAKTEILLLDELFHKQVH
;
A
#
# COMPACT_ATOMS: atom_id res chain seq x y z
N MET A 1 -11.73 23.40 11.15
CA MET A 1 -11.60 22.46 12.29
C MET A 1 -10.12 22.18 12.49
N ASN A 2 -9.62 22.13 13.73
CA ASN A 2 -8.19 21.86 13.95
C ASN A 2 -7.90 20.41 13.55
N ILE A 3 -6.98 20.19 12.61
CA ILE A 3 -6.65 18.87 12.09
C ILE A 3 -6.21 17.88 13.19
N LYS A 4 -5.60 18.39 14.26
CA LYS A 4 -5.19 17.58 15.42
C LYS A 4 -6.36 17.03 16.26
N GLN A 5 -7.58 17.51 16.04
CA GLN A 5 -8.80 17.00 16.70
C GLN A 5 -9.49 15.91 15.90
N LYS A 6 -9.00 15.63 14.67
CA LYS A 6 -9.50 14.53 13.86
C LYS A 6 -9.15 13.19 14.48
N ARG A 7 -10.14 12.34 14.63
CA ARG A 7 -9.99 10.96 15.11
C ARG A 7 -9.66 10.04 13.96
N ILE A 8 -8.57 9.29 14.07
CA ILE A 8 -8.08 8.39 13.04
C ILE A 8 -8.05 6.96 13.58
N LEU A 9 -8.68 6.02 12.88
CA LEU A 9 -8.52 4.60 13.13
C LEU A 9 -7.64 3.98 12.05
N ILE A 10 -6.64 3.22 12.46
CA ILE A 10 -5.90 2.31 11.58
C ILE A 10 -6.43 0.90 11.78
N PHE A 11 -7.10 0.36 10.76
CA PHE A 11 -7.69 -0.97 10.78
C PHE A 11 -6.66 -2.03 10.38
N GLY A 12 -5.87 -2.48 11.34
CA GLY A 12 -4.82 -3.48 11.16
C GLY A 12 -3.44 -3.00 11.58
N ALA A 13 -2.79 -3.76 12.46
CA ALA A 13 -1.49 -3.47 13.03
C ALA A 13 -0.35 -4.24 12.35
N GLY A 14 -0.48 -4.46 11.04
CA GLY A 14 0.61 -4.95 10.17
C GLY A 14 1.69 -3.90 9.96
N VAL A 15 2.65 -4.17 9.09
CA VAL A 15 3.77 -3.25 8.80
C VAL A 15 3.24 -1.87 8.39
N VAL A 16 2.49 -1.78 7.30
CA VAL A 16 1.99 -0.51 6.75
C VAL A 16 1.12 0.24 7.76
N GLY A 17 0.16 -0.46 8.41
CA GLY A 17 -0.70 0.17 9.43
C GLY A 17 0.08 0.68 10.64
N SER A 18 1.09 -0.07 11.09
CA SER A 18 1.98 0.37 12.18
C SER A 18 2.81 1.59 11.79
N ILE A 19 3.22 1.72 10.53
CA ILE A 19 3.96 2.88 10.02
C ILE A 19 3.10 4.15 10.10
N TYR A 20 1.88 4.12 9.56
CA TYR A 20 0.98 5.28 9.65
C TYR A 20 0.62 5.61 11.10
N ALA A 21 0.31 4.59 11.92
CA ALA A 21 0.02 4.80 13.34
C ALA A 21 1.18 5.46 14.08
N LEU A 22 2.42 5.03 13.83
CA LEU A 22 3.63 5.63 14.39
C LEU A 22 3.74 7.12 14.03
N ARG A 23 3.66 7.45 12.74
CA ARG A 23 3.85 8.83 12.27
C ARG A 23 2.74 9.76 12.75
N PHE A 24 1.49 9.31 12.74
CA PHE A 24 0.37 10.09 13.24
C PHE A 24 0.49 10.33 14.75
N ALA A 25 0.86 9.30 15.54
CA ALA A 25 1.07 9.45 16.97
C ALA A 25 2.24 10.40 17.29
N GLN A 26 3.37 10.28 16.56
CA GLN A 26 4.52 11.20 16.70
C GLN A 26 4.15 12.66 16.39
N SER A 27 3.17 12.88 15.52
CA SER A 27 2.68 14.22 15.13
C SER A 27 1.60 14.76 16.08
N GLY A 28 1.24 13.99 17.11
CA GLY A 28 0.24 14.38 18.10
C GLY A 28 -1.21 14.34 17.60
N LEU A 29 -1.49 13.49 16.58
CA LEU A 29 -2.84 13.20 16.11
C LEU A 29 -3.54 12.18 17.01
N ASP A 30 -4.88 12.24 17.11
CA ASP A 30 -5.70 11.25 17.82
C ASP A 30 -5.80 9.97 16.98
N VAL A 31 -4.85 9.07 17.17
CA VAL A 31 -4.78 7.80 16.43
C VAL A 31 -5.10 6.61 17.33
N THR A 32 -5.97 5.74 16.83
CA THR A 32 -6.31 4.45 17.41
C THR A 32 -5.87 3.35 16.45
N LEU A 33 -5.25 2.29 16.97
CA LEU A 33 -4.77 1.14 16.18
C LEU A 33 -5.63 -0.09 16.52
N LEU A 34 -6.27 -0.69 15.51
CA LEU A 34 -6.97 -1.95 15.69
C LEU A 34 -6.02 -3.11 15.50
N ALA A 35 -5.92 -3.97 16.51
CA ALA A 35 -5.06 -5.15 16.50
C ALA A 35 -5.76 -6.36 17.12
N ARG A 36 -5.32 -7.57 16.80
CA ARG A 36 -5.87 -8.82 17.32
C ARG A 36 -4.77 -9.76 17.82
N GLY A 37 -5.16 -10.76 18.62
CA GLY A 37 -4.27 -11.84 19.05
C GLY A 37 -3.00 -11.36 19.74
N GLU A 38 -1.88 -11.97 19.41
CA GLU A 38 -0.57 -11.66 20.04
C GLU A 38 -0.12 -10.22 19.75
N ARG A 39 -0.45 -9.67 18.58
CA ARG A 39 -0.11 -8.27 18.26
C ARG A 39 -0.83 -7.29 19.18
N LEU A 40 -2.09 -7.54 19.49
CA LEU A 40 -2.86 -6.73 20.47
C LEU A 40 -2.21 -6.78 21.85
N LYS A 41 -1.82 -7.97 22.32
CA LYS A 41 -1.18 -8.16 23.63
C LYS A 41 0.16 -7.41 23.70
N SER A 42 0.99 -7.56 22.68
CA SER A 42 2.29 -6.87 22.58
C SER A 42 2.11 -5.34 22.58
N LEU A 43 1.20 -4.80 21.77
CA LEU A 43 0.94 -3.37 21.71
C LEU A 43 0.40 -2.80 23.01
N LYS A 44 -0.47 -3.53 23.73
CA LYS A 44 -0.97 -3.11 25.04
C LYS A 44 0.10 -3.13 26.13
N LYS A 45 1.03 -4.08 26.06
CA LYS A 45 2.11 -4.25 27.05
C LYS A 45 3.27 -3.27 26.81
N ASP A 46 3.76 -3.23 25.57
CA ASP A 46 5.06 -2.64 25.24
C ASP A 46 4.91 -1.34 24.40
N GLY A 47 3.69 -0.98 24.00
CA GLY A 47 3.45 0.05 22.98
C GLY A 47 3.88 -0.41 21.58
N LEU A 48 3.88 0.51 20.63
CA LEU A 48 4.43 0.27 19.29
C LEU A 48 5.95 0.49 19.33
N ARG A 49 6.70 -0.63 19.28
CA ARG A 49 8.16 -0.61 19.22
C ARG A 49 8.62 -0.38 17.79
N TYR A 50 9.63 0.45 17.60
CA TYR A 50 10.19 0.76 16.28
C TYR A 50 11.68 1.02 16.35
N ASN A 51 12.36 0.75 15.24
CA ASN A 51 13.78 1.09 15.08
C ASN A 51 13.88 2.51 14.51
N ASP A 52 14.67 3.34 15.17
CA ASP A 52 15.06 4.66 14.70
C ASP A 52 16.58 4.74 14.65
N ASN A 53 17.15 4.62 13.44
CA ASN A 53 18.59 4.67 13.19
C ASN A 53 19.42 3.72 14.10
N GLY A 54 18.92 2.50 14.30
CA GLY A 54 19.58 1.48 15.13
C GLY A 54 19.19 1.51 16.61
N VAL A 55 18.42 2.50 17.06
CA VAL A 55 17.90 2.59 18.43
C VAL A 55 16.46 2.10 18.46
N ILE A 56 16.17 1.16 19.37
CA ILE A 56 14.80 0.67 19.57
C ILE A 56 14.06 1.62 20.51
N ASN A 57 13.05 2.26 19.98
CA ASN A 57 12.14 3.15 20.69
C ASN A 57 10.75 2.52 20.80
N HIS A 58 9.88 3.13 21.59
CA HIS A 58 8.47 2.78 21.67
C HIS A 58 7.60 4.04 21.79
N ILE A 59 6.36 3.95 21.30
CA ILE A 59 5.35 4.99 21.47
C ILE A 59 4.05 4.36 21.95
N SER A 60 3.41 5.01 22.92
CA SER A 60 2.09 4.59 23.39
C SER A 60 1.02 5.02 22.40
N ILE A 61 0.19 4.08 21.95
CA ILE A 61 -0.94 4.33 21.04
C ILE A 61 -2.18 3.67 21.63
N LYS A 62 -3.35 4.31 21.50
CA LYS A 62 -4.61 3.68 21.85
C LYS A 62 -4.83 2.45 20.98
N VAL A 63 -5.09 1.29 21.60
CA VAL A 63 -5.29 0.03 20.88
C VAL A 63 -6.65 -0.57 21.21
N ILE A 64 -7.39 -0.93 20.17
CA ILE A 64 -8.68 -1.63 20.28
C ILE A 64 -8.62 -2.98 19.59
N GLU A 65 -9.46 -3.92 20.03
CA GLU A 65 -9.59 -5.24 19.42
C GLU A 65 -10.71 -5.29 18.39
N LYS A 66 -11.77 -4.51 18.62
CA LYS A 66 -12.96 -4.43 17.80
C LYS A 66 -13.39 -2.98 17.64
N LEU A 67 -13.89 -2.65 16.46
CA LEU A 67 -14.56 -1.38 16.20
C LEU A 67 -16.06 -1.54 16.44
N GLU A 68 -16.61 -0.76 17.36
CA GLU A 68 -18.05 -0.70 17.58
C GLU A 68 -18.72 0.22 16.55
N ASP A 69 -19.99 -0.06 16.23
CA ASP A 69 -20.72 0.66 15.17
C ASP A 69 -20.81 2.18 15.45
N ASN A 70 -20.93 2.56 16.72
CA ASN A 70 -21.06 3.94 17.17
C ASN A 70 -19.72 4.60 17.59
N ASP A 71 -18.59 3.90 17.53
CA ASP A 71 -17.27 4.52 17.75
C ASP A 71 -16.80 5.16 16.45
N ILE A 72 -17.14 6.46 16.26
CA ILE A 72 -17.01 7.19 15.00
C ILE A 72 -15.64 7.83 14.90
N TYR A 73 -14.99 7.66 13.76
CA TYR A 73 -13.73 8.28 13.36
C TYR A 73 -13.95 9.18 12.15
N ASP A 74 -13.14 10.24 12.04
CA ASP A 74 -13.12 11.07 10.82
C ASP A 74 -12.58 10.28 9.64
N PHE A 75 -11.55 9.45 9.91
CA PHE A 75 -10.93 8.57 8.92
C PHE A 75 -10.69 7.18 9.48
N ILE A 76 -11.06 6.15 8.72
CA ILE A 76 -10.63 4.77 8.93
C ILE A 76 -9.66 4.40 7.81
N PHE A 77 -8.40 4.16 8.16
CA PHE A 77 -7.39 3.65 7.23
C PHE A 77 -7.44 2.12 7.22
N VAL A 78 -7.50 1.53 6.04
CA VAL A 78 -7.56 0.07 5.83
C VAL A 78 -6.33 -0.37 5.01
N PRO A 79 -5.14 -0.45 5.63
CA PRO A 79 -3.89 -0.84 4.99
C PRO A 79 -3.74 -2.37 5.03
N VAL A 80 -4.55 -3.06 4.24
CA VAL A 80 -4.55 -4.52 4.14
C VAL A 80 -4.25 -4.96 2.72
N ARG A 81 -3.84 -6.21 2.52
CA ARG A 81 -3.67 -6.76 1.17
C ARG A 81 -5.00 -6.89 0.45
N TYR A 82 -4.97 -6.92 -0.87
CA TYR A 82 -6.17 -7.02 -1.70
C TYR A 82 -7.05 -8.22 -1.35
N ASP A 83 -6.44 -9.38 -1.12
CA ASP A 83 -7.13 -10.62 -0.71
C ASP A 83 -7.84 -10.53 0.65
N GLN A 84 -7.49 -9.54 1.48
CA GLN A 84 -8.06 -9.27 2.79
C GLN A 84 -9.05 -8.10 2.79
N ALA A 85 -9.06 -7.27 1.73
CA ALA A 85 -9.78 -6.01 1.70
C ALA A 85 -11.29 -6.20 1.90
N GLU A 86 -11.91 -7.15 1.20
CA GLU A 86 -13.35 -7.38 1.32
C GLU A 86 -13.75 -7.76 2.76
N SER A 87 -13.01 -8.68 3.38
CA SER A 87 -13.28 -9.10 4.76
C SER A 87 -13.11 -7.96 5.77
N ALA A 88 -12.12 -7.08 5.55
CA ALA A 88 -11.90 -5.91 6.38
C ALA A 88 -13.06 -4.91 6.25
N LEU A 89 -13.51 -4.63 5.02
CA LEU A 89 -14.62 -3.73 4.75
C LEU A 89 -15.95 -4.27 5.31
N LEU A 90 -16.20 -5.58 5.19
CA LEU A 90 -17.38 -6.23 5.80
C LEU A 90 -17.38 -6.10 7.33
N ALA A 91 -16.20 -6.17 7.96
CA ALA A 91 -16.06 -6.02 9.42
C ALA A 91 -16.42 -4.61 9.93
N ILE A 92 -16.34 -3.59 9.08
CA ILE A 92 -16.61 -2.18 9.42
C ILE A 92 -17.83 -1.61 8.71
N LYS A 93 -18.58 -2.43 7.97
CA LYS A 93 -19.71 -1.97 7.15
C LYS A 93 -20.77 -1.19 7.91
N ASN A 94 -21.06 -1.61 9.16
CA ASN A 94 -22.08 -1.01 9.99
C ASN A 94 -21.57 0.20 10.79
N ASN A 95 -20.26 0.42 10.88
CA ASN A 95 -19.71 1.58 11.58
C ASN A 95 -20.09 2.89 10.84
N HIS A 96 -20.41 3.93 11.60
CA HIS A 96 -20.95 5.18 11.07
C HIS A 96 -19.89 6.21 10.65
N SER A 97 -18.60 5.87 10.66
CA SER A 97 -17.52 6.72 10.15
C SER A 97 -17.70 7.00 8.65
N LYS A 98 -17.47 8.27 8.26
CA LYS A 98 -17.84 8.74 6.91
C LYS A 98 -16.75 8.53 5.84
N THR A 99 -15.50 8.33 6.24
CA THR A 99 -14.39 8.16 5.30
C THR A 99 -13.60 6.91 5.62
N ILE A 100 -13.54 5.99 4.67
CA ILE A 100 -12.77 4.75 4.74
C ILE A 100 -11.75 4.78 3.62
N LEU A 101 -10.48 5.05 3.99
CA LEU A 101 -9.34 5.06 3.07
C LEU A 101 -8.79 3.65 2.92
N THR A 102 -8.95 3.04 1.75
CA THR A 102 -8.30 1.77 1.44
C THR A 102 -6.88 2.03 0.92
N LEU A 103 -5.88 1.43 1.56
CA LEU A 103 -4.49 1.54 1.15
C LEU A 103 -3.99 0.17 0.68
N THR A 104 -4.36 -0.18 -0.54
CA THR A 104 -4.09 -1.51 -1.12
C THR A 104 -4.13 -1.48 -2.65
N ASN A 105 -3.53 -2.49 -3.26
CA ASN A 105 -3.74 -2.76 -4.69
C ASN A 105 -5.22 -3.03 -4.98
N THR A 106 -5.69 -2.65 -6.17
CA THR A 106 -7.03 -3.04 -6.64
C THR A 106 -7.16 -2.86 -8.14
N MET A 107 -8.05 -3.63 -8.76
CA MET A 107 -8.44 -3.48 -10.17
C MET A 107 -9.78 -2.77 -10.34
N GLY A 108 -10.50 -2.50 -9.25
CA GLY A 108 -11.78 -1.81 -9.30
C GLY A 108 -12.46 -1.73 -7.94
N TYR A 109 -13.55 -0.98 -7.87
CA TYR A 109 -14.16 -0.59 -6.61
C TYR A 109 -15.60 -1.10 -6.44
N ASN A 110 -16.21 -1.74 -7.44
CA ASN A 110 -17.63 -2.10 -7.44
C ASN A 110 -18.02 -2.88 -6.17
N ARG A 111 -17.27 -3.93 -5.85
CA ARG A 111 -17.54 -4.74 -4.66
C ARG A 111 -17.39 -3.96 -3.36
N TRP A 112 -16.43 -3.08 -3.26
CA TRP A 112 -16.21 -2.24 -2.08
C TRP A 112 -17.29 -1.17 -1.93
N LEU A 113 -17.76 -0.60 -3.05
CA LEU A 113 -18.90 0.33 -3.07
C LEU A 113 -20.21 -0.34 -2.65
N GLU A 114 -20.44 -1.61 -2.98
CA GLU A 114 -21.59 -2.38 -2.48
C GLU A 114 -21.54 -2.55 -0.95
N ILE A 115 -20.36 -2.66 -0.34
CA ILE A 115 -20.18 -2.91 1.10
C ILE A 115 -20.25 -1.61 1.90
N ILE A 116 -19.54 -0.57 1.50
CA ILE A 116 -19.37 0.67 2.28
C ILE A 116 -19.86 1.93 1.58
N GLY A 117 -20.34 1.83 0.35
CA GLY A 117 -20.92 2.96 -0.39
C GLY A 117 -19.93 4.11 -0.61
N GLU A 118 -20.45 5.31 -0.60
CA GLU A 118 -19.69 6.56 -0.83
C GLU A 118 -18.66 6.89 0.27
N ARG A 119 -18.61 6.09 1.35
CA ARG A 119 -17.57 6.23 2.37
C ARG A 119 -16.19 5.82 1.85
N LEU A 120 -16.13 5.07 0.75
CA LEU A 120 -14.90 4.64 0.13
C LEU A 120 -14.09 5.85 -0.37
N LEU A 121 -12.84 5.91 0.04
CA LEU A 121 -11.80 6.76 -0.53
C LEU A 121 -10.64 5.84 -0.93
N PRO A 122 -10.43 5.55 -2.22
CA PRO A 122 -9.34 4.68 -2.63
C PRO A 122 -7.98 5.36 -2.53
N GLY A 123 -6.96 4.57 -2.19
CA GLY A 123 -5.58 5.00 -2.12
C GLY A 123 -4.60 3.84 -2.22
N PHE A 124 -3.33 4.21 -2.26
CA PHE A 124 -2.18 3.30 -2.31
C PHE A 124 -1.11 3.74 -1.31
N PRO A 125 -0.51 2.82 -0.53
CA PRO A 125 0.44 3.20 0.52
C PRO A 125 1.77 3.67 -0.07
N GLY A 126 2.27 4.81 0.43
CA GLY A 126 3.63 5.30 0.20
C GLY A 126 4.58 4.95 1.35
N ALA A 127 4.35 3.81 1.99
CA ALA A 127 5.12 3.37 3.14
C ALA A 127 5.31 1.86 3.08
N GLY A 128 6.49 1.40 3.42
CA GLY A 128 6.86 0.00 3.48
C GLY A 128 7.84 -0.28 4.60
N GLY A 129 8.25 -1.52 4.75
CA GLY A 129 9.18 -1.90 5.80
C GLY A 129 9.03 -3.36 6.21
N ASP A 130 9.54 -3.68 7.40
CA ASP A 130 9.50 -5.02 7.96
C ASP A 130 9.12 -4.99 9.44
N MET A 131 8.74 -6.15 9.96
CA MET A 131 8.43 -6.36 11.37
C MET A 131 9.24 -7.56 11.86
N LYS A 132 10.27 -7.29 12.68
CA LYS A 132 11.15 -8.34 13.27
C LYS A 132 10.98 -8.33 14.78
N ASP A 133 10.63 -9.45 15.38
CA ASP A 133 10.41 -9.62 16.83
C ASP A 133 9.48 -8.55 17.43
N GLY A 134 8.45 -8.18 16.68
CA GLY A 134 7.47 -7.14 17.05
C GLY A 134 8.03 -5.71 17.00
N ILE A 135 9.22 -5.49 16.48
CA ILE A 135 9.86 -4.19 16.25
C ILE A 135 9.64 -3.79 14.79
N LEU A 136 9.11 -2.59 14.59
CA LEU A 136 8.87 -2.02 13.28
C LEU A 136 10.15 -1.40 12.71
N TYR A 137 10.52 -1.78 11.50
CA TYR A 137 11.55 -1.16 10.68
C TYR A 137 10.84 -0.42 9.54
N ALA A 138 10.55 0.85 9.78
CA ALA A 138 9.74 1.65 8.88
C ALA A 138 10.57 2.32 7.78
N GLN A 139 10.01 2.35 6.57
CA GLN A 139 10.51 3.17 5.47
C GLN A 139 9.35 3.99 4.89
N PHE A 140 9.62 5.26 4.62
CA PHE A 140 8.63 6.20 4.12
C PHE A 140 8.97 6.61 2.70
N GLY A 141 7.94 6.85 1.91
CA GLY A 141 8.09 7.54 0.64
C GLY A 141 8.71 8.93 0.85
N SER A 142 9.46 9.40 -0.13
CA SER A 142 10.08 10.72 -0.17
C SER A 142 9.77 11.38 -1.51
N GLU A 143 10.19 12.63 -1.72
CA GLU A 143 10.08 13.27 -3.04
C GLU A 143 10.71 12.46 -4.19
N LYS A 144 11.66 11.58 -3.87
CA LYS A 144 12.32 10.69 -4.85
C LYS A 144 11.67 9.30 -4.93
N HIS A 145 10.76 8.98 -4.03
CA HIS A 145 10.07 7.70 -3.94
C HIS A 145 8.57 7.98 -3.80
N GLN A 146 7.75 7.12 -4.37
CA GLN A 146 6.31 7.25 -4.35
C GLN A 146 5.77 7.52 -2.94
N GLY A 147 5.08 8.64 -2.78
CA GLY A 147 4.30 8.96 -1.59
C GLY A 147 3.01 8.14 -1.49
N THR A 148 2.22 8.40 -0.45
CA THR A 148 0.87 7.84 -0.37
C THR A 148 -0.02 8.50 -1.41
N ILE A 149 -0.66 7.70 -2.24
CA ILE A 149 -1.55 8.19 -3.30
C ILE A 149 -2.98 7.95 -2.87
N PHE A 150 -3.84 8.94 -3.05
CA PHE A 150 -5.28 8.82 -2.80
C PHE A 150 -6.08 9.82 -3.64
N GLY A 151 -7.35 9.54 -3.84
CA GLY A 151 -8.23 10.45 -4.57
C GLY A 151 -9.66 9.94 -4.61
N GLU A 152 -10.59 10.83 -4.92
CA GLU A 152 -11.97 10.44 -5.17
C GLU A 152 -12.09 9.65 -6.47
N ILE A 153 -13.04 8.71 -6.52
CA ILE A 153 -13.28 7.89 -7.72
C ILE A 153 -13.66 8.75 -8.92
N ASN A 154 -14.33 9.89 -8.68
CA ASN A 154 -14.74 10.85 -9.70
C ASN A 154 -13.71 11.96 -9.96
N GLY A 155 -12.55 11.91 -9.34
CA GLY A 155 -11.45 12.87 -9.49
C GLY A 155 -11.65 14.22 -8.80
N GLN A 156 -12.72 14.42 -8.03
CA GLN A 156 -12.97 15.69 -7.35
C GLN A 156 -12.07 15.87 -6.13
N ILE A 157 -11.66 17.11 -5.86
CA ILE A 157 -10.95 17.47 -4.62
C ILE A 157 -11.99 17.90 -3.58
N THR A 158 -12.51 16.93 -2.85
CA THR A 158 -13.52 17.15 -1.80
C THR A 158 -12.89 17.61 -0.48
N GLU A 159 -13.71 18.03 0.48
CA GLU A 159 -13.23 18.44 1.80
C GLU A 159 -12.50 17.29 2.54
N ARG A 160 -12.97 16.04 2.41
CA ARG A 160 -12.27 14.90 3.03
C ARG A 160 -10.90 14.63 2.39
N VAL A 161 -10.73 14.90 1.10
CA VAL A 161 -9.42 14.81 0.42
C VAL A 161 -8.48 15.90 0.94
N LYS A 162 -8.96 17.14 1.11
CA LYS A 162 -8.17 18.24 1.70
C LYS A 162 -7.80 17.99 3.16
N ASP A 163 -8.75 17.52 3.96
CA ASP A 163 -8.49 17.14 5.37
C ASP A 163 -7.42 16.05 5.45
N LEU A 164 -7.51 15.03 4.57
CA LEU A 164 -6.54 13.96 4.51
C LEU A 164 -5.14 14.48 4.12
N ALA A 165 -5.06 15.36 3.13
CA ALA A 165 -3.82 16.03 2.75
C ALA A 165 -3.17 16.74 3.93
N GLN A 166 -3.94 17.51 4.71
CA GLN A 166 -3.44 18.17 5.92
C GLN A 166 -2.95 17.18 6.99
N ILE A 167 -3.60 16.01 7.15
CA ILE A 167 -3.12 14.93 8.04
C ILE A 167 -1.74 14.47 7.60
N PHE A 168 -1.52 14.28 6.31
CA PHE A 168 -0.21 13.88 5.77
C PHE A 168 0.85 14.97 5.95
N GLU A 169 0.49 16.23 5.71
CA GLU A 169 1.38 17.39 5.90
C GLU A 169 1.87 17.52 7.36
N VAL A 170 0.96 17.53 8.34
CA VAL A 170 1.34 17.64 9.75
C VAL A 170 2.11 16.42 10.24
N SER A 171 1.98 15.29 9.56
CA SER A 171 2.69 14.04 9.88
C SER A 171 4.02 13.92 9.14
N ASN A 172 4.38 14.93 8.33
CA ASN A 172 5.57 14.93 7.49
C ASN A 172 5.68 13.63 6.65
N LEU A 173 4.54 13.24 6.07
CA LEU A 173 4.42 12.12 5.15
C LEU A 173 4.17 12.63 3.73
N HIS A 174 4.93 12.12 2.78
CA HIS A 174 4.75 12.47 1.38
C HIS A 174 3.46 11.88 0.83
N TYR A 175 2.70 12.65 0.06
CA TYR A 175 1.44 12.22 -0.55
C TYR A 175 1.23 12.83 -1.94
N GLU A 176 0.34 12.24 -2.71
CA GLU A 176 -0.14 12.74 -3.99
C GLU A 176 -1.67 12.57 -4.08
N ILE A 177 -2.38 13.63 -4.46
CA ILE A 177 -3.81 13.55 -4.78
C ILE A 177 -3.93 13.17 -6.25
N GLN A 178 -4.52 12.01 -6.51
CA GLN A 178 -4.65 11.47 -7.86
C GLN A 178 -6.07 11.65 -8.40
N GLU A 179 -6.22 12.46 -9.45
CA GLU A 179 -7.52 12.71 -10.07
C GLU A 179 -8.10 11.46 -10.76
N ASN A 180 -7.25 10.60 -11.29
CA ASN A 180 -7.68 9.32 -11.89
C ASN A 180 -7.10 8.14 -11.12
N ILE A 181 -7.53 7.98 -9.89
CA ILE A 181 -7.04 6.94 -8.97
C ILE A 181 -7.27 5.52 -9.52
N LYS A 182 -8.31 5.30 -10.33
CA LYS A 182 -8.56 4.00 -10.97
C LYS A 182 -7.49 3.67 -12.00
N ALA A 183 -7.15 4.63 -12.87
CA ALA A 183 -6.09 4.45 -13.86
C ALA A 183 -4.72 4.25 -13.19
N PHE A 184 -4.46 4.96 -12.08
CA PHE A 184 -3.27 4.75 -11.27
C PHE A 184 -3.19 3.31 -10.77
N HIS A 185 -4.22 2.77 -10.12
CA HIS A 185 -4.21 1.40 -9.61
C HIS A 185 -3.98 0.36 -10.71
N ILE A 186 -4.62 0.51 -11.87
CA ILE A 186 -4.44 -0.42 -13.00
C ILE A 186 -3.01 -0.32 -13.55
N SER A 187 -2.48 0.89 -13.70
CA SER A 187 -1.10 1.10 -14.18
C SER A 187 -0.07 0.57 -13.16
N HIS A 188 -0.32 0.75 -11.87
CA HIS A 188 0.53 0.21 -10.82
C HIS A 188 0.50 -1.33 -10.83
N ALA A 189 -0.68 -1.93 -10.93
CA ALA A 189 -0.80 -3.39 -11.05
C ALA A 189 -0.01 -3.94 -12.25
N ALA A 190 -0.05 -3.27 -13.41
CA ALA A 190 0.72 -3.64 -14.61
C ALA A 190 2.22 -3.80 -14.34
N THR A 191 2.76 -2.98 -13.42
CA THR A 191 4.18 -3.02 -13.02
C THR A 191 4.44 -3.95 -11.83
N ALA A 192 3.49 -4.11 -10.94
CA ALA A 192 3.67 -4.91 -9.73
C ALA A 192 3.57 -6.43 -9.99
N ILE A 193 2.66 -6.85 -10.87
CA ILE A 193 2.42 -8.29 -11.12
C ILE A 193 3.61 -9.02 -11.74
N VAL A 194 4.55 -8.31 -12.39
CA VAL A 194 5.74 -8.94 -12.98
C VAL A 194 6.69 -9.55 -11.95
N ILE A 195 6.57 -9.18 -10.66
CA ILE A 195 7.35 -9.81 -9.59
C ILE A 195 7.01 -11.30 -9.42
N LYS A 196 5.89 -11.77 -10.00
CA LYS A 196 5.57 -13.21 -10.03
C LYS A 196 6.70 -14.06 -10.66
N HIS A 197 7.53 -13.46 -11.51
CA HIS A 197 8.67 -14.14 -12.11
C HIS A 197 9.81 -14.45 -11.12
N PHE A 198 9.78 -13.83 -9.92
CA PHE A 198 10.69 -14.16 -8.85
C PHE A 198 10.19 -15.29 -7.95
N TYR A 199 8.92 -15.72 -8.08
CA TYR A 199 8.39 -16.83 -7.29
C TYR A 199 8.87 -18.18 -7.78
N THR A 200 9.18 -19.05 -6.81
CA THR A 200 9.38 -20.50 -7.01
C THR A 200 8.21 -21.29 -6.43
N ASN A 201 8.23 -22.60 -6.56
CA ASN A 201 7.21 -23.46 -5.94
C ASN A 201 7.22 -23.35 -4.41
N THR A 202 8.40 -23.11 -3.80
CA THR A 202 8.62 -23.13 -2.35
C THR A 202 8.83 -21.75 -1.73
N GLY A 203 8.83 -20.67 -2.53
CA GLY A 203 9.08 -19.31 -2.03
C GLY A 203 9.55 -18.37 -3.12
N MET A 204 10.67 -17.69 -2.87
CA MET A 204 11.34 -16.81 -3.83
C MET A 204 12.62 -17.48 -4.35
N MET A 205 13.04 -17.11 -5.56
CA MET A 205 14.35 -17.50 -6.07
C MET A 205 15.49 -16.78 -5.34
N ASP A 206 16.67 -17.36 -5.41
CA ASP A 206 17.88 -16.70 -4.90
C ASP A 206 18.24 -15.47 -5.74
N ILE A 207 19.07 -14.59 -5.18
CA ILE A 207 19.43 -13.30 -5.78
C ILE A 207 20.17 -13.44 -7.12
N GLU A 208 21.01 -14.47 -7.28
CA GLU A 208 21.77 -14.70 -8.51
C GLU A 208 20.83 -15.13 -9.65
N THR A 209 19.89 -16.04 -9.35
CA THR A 209 18.85 -16.44 -10.29
C THR A 209 17.93 -15.25 -10.64
N ALA A 210 17.56 -14.42 -9.65
CA ALA A 210 16.76 -13.22 -9.86
C ALA A 210 17.47 -12.21 -10.79
N LYS A 211 18.79 -12.05 -10.67
CA LYS A 211 19.60 -11.15 -11.52
C LYS A 211 19.94 -11.75 -12.89
N SER A 212 19.65 -13.01 -13.14
CA SER A 212 19.97 -13.65 -14.41
C SER A 212 19.30 -12.94 -15.59
N LYS A 213 19.98 -12.98 -16.75
CA LYS A 213 19.44 -12.36 -17.97
C LYS A 213 18.08 -12.96 -18.35
N ASP A 214 17.91 -14.25 -18.18
CA ASP A 214 16.69 -14.98 -18.58
C ASP A 214 15.50 -14.56 -17.71
N THR A 215 15.70 -14.43 -16.38
CA THR A 215 14.64 -13.96 -15.47
C THR A 215 14.24 -12.54 -15.76
N LEU A 216 15.24 -11.65 -15.88
CA LEU A 216 14.99 -10.22 -16.11
C LEU A 216 14.42 -9.93 -17.51
N LEU A 217 14.77 -10.76 -18.52
CA LEU A 217 14.16 -10.65 -19.85
C LEU A 217 12.67 -10.97 -19.83
N LYS A 218 12.24 -11.99 -19.06
CA LYS A 218 10.81 -12.29 -18.86
C LYS A 218 10.08 -11.11 -18.23
N ILE A 219 10.65 -10.54 -17.18
CA ILE A 219 10.12 -9.34 -16.53
C ILE A 219 10.02 -8.18 -17.52
N ALA A 220 11.09 -7.88 -18.27
CA ALA A 220 11.11 -6.78 -19.21
C ALA A 220 10.04 -6.90 -20.29
N LYS A 221 9.90 -8.09 -20.89
CA LYS A 221 8.89 -8.35 -21.91
C LYS A 221 7.47 -8.20 -21.38
N GLU A 222 7.17 -8.81 -20.23
CA GLU A 222 5.84 -8.73 -19.63
C GLU A 222 5.51 -7.32 -19.15
N LEU A 223 6.44 -6.61 -18.53
CA LEU A 223 6.27 -5.22 -18.13
C LEU A 223 5.84 -4.33 -19.31
N LYS A 224 6.56 -4.40 -20.43
CA LYS A 224 6.23 -3.66 -21.65
C LYS A 224 4.87 -4.06 -22.20
N GLN A 225 4.59 -5.36 -22.24
CA GLN A 225 3.31 -5.90 -22.71
C GLN A 225 2.15 -5.39 -21.83
N ASN A 226 2.29 -5.44 -20.52
CA ASN A 226 1.25 -5.00 -19.59
C ASN A 226 0.96 -3.50 -19.73
N ILE A 227 2.00 -2.66 -19.79
CA ILE A 227 1.84 -1.21 -20.00
C ILE A 227 1.15 -0.94 -21.35
N HIS A 228 1.53 -1.66 -22.41
CA HIS A 228 0.89 -1.55 -23.71
C HIS A 228 -0.60 -1.96 -23.67
N LEU A 229 -0.94 -3.03 -22.95
CA LEU A 229 -2.32 -3.49 -22.79
C LEU A 229 -3.18 -2.45 -22.06
N VAL A 230 -2.67 -1.80 -21.02
CA VAL A 230 -3.37 -0.70 -20.33
C VAL A 230 -3.70 0.43 -21.32
N ALA A 231 -2.70 0.86 -22.11
CA ALA A 231 -2.89 1.92 -23.11
C ALA A 231 -3.87 1.50 -24.23
N LYS A 232 -3.77 0.26 -24.72
CA LYS A 232 -4.66 -0.32 -25.75
C LYS A 232 -6.12 -0.43 -25.26
N ALA A 233 -6.33 -0.68 -23.98
CA ALA A 233 -7.66 -0.68 -23.35
C ALA A 233 -8.24 0.74 -23.16
N GLY A 234 -7.56 1.79 -23.63
CA GLY A 234 -7.99 3.18 -23.51
C GLY A 234 -7.83 3.75 -22.10
N ILE A 235 -7.07 3.07 -21.23
CA ILE A 235 -6.82 3.50 -19.85
C ILE A 235 -5.56 4.37 -19.84
N PRO A 236 -5.62 5.60 -19.28
CA PRO A 236 -4.42 6.42 -19.12
C PRO A 236 -3.34 5.70 -18.29
N VAL A 237 -2.12 5.64 -18.80
CA VAL A 237 -0.98 5.09 -18.03
C VAL A 237 -0.45 6.16 -17.10
N ILE A 238 -0.58 5.93 -15.80
CA ILE A 238 -0.25 6.86 -14.72
C ILE A 238 0.60 6.16 -13.66
N PRO A 239 1.64 6.78 -13.12
CA PRO A 239 2.19 8.11 -13.47
C PRO A 239 2.94 8.11 -14.82
N LYS A 240 3.45 9.27 -15.22
CA LYS A 240 4.21 9.44 -16.48
C LYS A 240 5.43 8.52 -16.55
N GLU A 241 6.08 8.28 -15.42
CA GLU A 241 7.24 7.39 -15.30
C GLU A 241 6.89 5.96 -15.71
N THR A 242 5.71 5.47 -15.35
CA THR A 242 5.22 4.15 -15.78
C THR A 242 5.07 4.08 -17.29
N LYS A 243 4.54 5.14 -17.92
CA LYS A 243 4.45 5.20 -19.37
C LYS A 243 5.84 5.16 -20.03
N LEU A 244 6.80 5.94 -19.51
CA LEU A 244 8.17 5.96 -19.98
C LEU A 244 8.85 4.58 -19.84
N MET A 245 8.58 3.83 -18.77
CA MET A 245 9.09 2.46 -18.62
C MET A 245 8.65 1.55 -19.78
N GLY A 246 7.42 1.71 -20.29
CA GLY A 246 6.94 0.96 -21.46
C GLY A 246 7.67 1.28 -22.76
N GLU A 247 8.32 2.45 -22.85
CA GLU A 247 9.07 2.93 -24.01
C GLU A 247 10.55 2.48 -23.98
N LEU A 248 11.07 2.05 -22.81
CA LEU A 248 12.45 1.58 -22.65
C LEU A 248 12.75 0.33 -23.49
N SER A 249 14.00 0.12 -23.85
CA SER A 249 14.45 -1.16 -24.40
C SER A 249 14.41 -2.27 -23.33
N GLU A 250 14.35 -3.52 -23.75
CA GLU A 250 14.44 -4.66 -22.82
C GLU A 250 15.76 -4.62 -22.03
N ASP A 251 16.86 -4.26 -22.68
CA ASP A 251 18.18 -4.15 -22.03
C ASP A 251 18.21 -3.04 -20.97
N ASP A 252 17.55 -1.89 -21.20
CA ASP A 252 17.45 -0.81 -20.21
C ASP A 252 16.61 -1.26 -19.00
N ILE A 253 15.52 -1.97 -19.21
CA ILE A 253 14.71 -2.52 -18.12
C ILE A 253 15.52 -3.57 -17.34
N ILE A 254 16.26 -4.44 -18.01
CA ILE A 254 17.14 -5.42 -17.36
C ILE A 254 18.20 -4.68 -16.51
N ALA A 255 18.82 -3.62 -17.04
CA ALA A 255 19.79 -2.82 -16.29
C ALA A 255 19.16 -2.15 -15.06
N MET A 256 17.93 -1.62 -15.21
CA MET A 256 17.17 -1.03 -14.12
C MET A 256 16.91 -2.06 -12.99
N TYR A 257 16.38 -3.24 -13.31
CA TYR A 257 16.13 -4.29 -12.31
C TYR A 257 17.42 -4.80 -11.66
N ARG A 258 18.52 -4.95 -12.40
CA ARG A 258 19.82 -5.29 -11.81
C ARG A 258 20.28 -4.26 -10.79
N LYS A 259 20.08 -2.98 -11.09
CA LYS A 259 20.39 -1.89 -10.15
C LYS A 259 19.48 -1.94 -8.93
N MET A 260 18.19 -2.18 -9.11
CA MET A 260 17.23 -2.35 -8.00
C MET A 260 17.65 -3.52 -7.10
N LEU A 261 17.99 -4.66 -7.67
CA LEU A 261 18.45 -5.85 -6.95
C LEU A 261 19.89 -5.76 -6.41
N SER A 262 20.53 -4.59 -6.51
CA SER A 262 21.82 -4.31 -5.85
C SER A 262 21.67 -3.46 -4.58
N ASN A 263 20.45 -3.10 -4.22
CA ASN A 263 20.11 -2.36 -3.01
C ASN A 263 19.39 -3.29 -2.05
N ASP A 264 19.89 -3.42 -0.82
CA ASP A 264 19.37 -4.35 0.19
C ASP A 264 17.88 -4.14 0.48
N PHE A 265 17.45 -2.89 0.56
CA PHE A 265 16.04 -2.58 0.75
C PHE A 265 15.17 -3.11 -0.39
N THR A 266 15.57 -2.88 -1.64
CA THR A 266 14.81 -3.34 -2.80
C THR A 266 14.82 -4.87 -2.90
N ILE A 267 15.90 -5.51 -2.49
CA ILE A 267 15.98 -6.98 -2.37
C ILE A 267 14.95 -7.46 -1.35
N ASP A 268 14.89 -6.86 -0.17
CA ASP A 268 13.89 -7.21 0.86
C ASP A 268 12.46 -7.01 0.37
N VAL A 269 12.19 -5.96 -0.39
CA VAL A 269 10.85 -5.71 -0.99
C VAL A 269 10.49 -6.72 -2.07
N LEU A 270 11.42 -7.05 -2.97
CA LEU A 270 11.14 -7.88 -4.14
C LEU A 270 11.32 -9.38 -3.88
N LEU A 271 12.20 -9.78 -2.98
CA LEU A 271 12.57 -11.17 -2.71
C LEU A 271 12.44 -11.57 -1.24
N GLY A 272 12.19 -10.63 -0.34
CA GLY A 272 12.11 -10.88 1.09
C GLY A 272 10.74 -11.41 1.56
N ASN A 273 10.57 -11.47 2.87
CA ASN A 273 9.36 -11.99 3.53
C ASN A 273 8.08 -11.28 3.11
N HIS A 274 8.16 -9.98 2.81
CA HIS A 274 7.03 -9.21 2.30
C HIS A 274 6.52 -9.78 0.97
N ALA A 275 7.42 -10.01 0.01
CA ALA A 275 7.09 -10.57 -1.29
C ALA A 275 6.53 -12.01 -1.17
N ILE A 276 7.12 -12.84 -0.32
CA ILE A 276 6.61 -14.20 -0.04
C ILE A 276 5.16 -14.14 0.46
N SER A 277 4.89 -13.26 1.42
CA SER A 277 3.56 -13.11 2.01
C SER A 277 2.53 -12.49 1.05
N ALA A 278 2.97 -11.75 0.04
CA ALA A 278 2.14 -11.15 -0.99
C ALA A 278 1.86 -12.06 -2.20
N LYS A 279 2.41 -13.29 -2.25
CA LYS A 279 2.29 -14.18 -3.41
C LYS A 279 0.85 -14.39 -3.86
N THR A 280 -0.06 -14.68 -2.93
CA THR A 280 -1.49 -14.87 -3.26
C THR A 280 -2.11 -13.61 -3.85
N GLU A 281 -1.82 -12.44 -3.27
CA GLU A 281 -2.28 -11.16 -3.79
C GLU A 281 -1.78 -10.91 -5.22
N ILE A 282 -0.48 -11.09 -5.48
CA ILE A 282 0.12 -10.85 -6.80
C ILE A 282 -0.47 -11.76 -7.88
N LEU A 283 -0.66 -13.04 -7.57
CA LEU A 283 -1.25 -13.98 -8.53
C LEU A 283 -2.73 -13.66 -8.81
N LEU A 284 -3.47 -13.24 -7.79
CA LEU A 284 -4.86 -12.79 -7.96
C LEU A 284 -4.94 -11.50 -8.78
N LEU A 285 -4.06 -10.54 -8.51
CA LEU A 285 -4.01 -9.28 -9.27
C LEU A 285 -3.62 -9.53 -10.73
N ASP A 286 -2.73 -10.47 -11.01
CA ASP A 286 -2.35 -10.86 -12.35
C ASP A 286 -3.55 -11.40 -13.15
N GLU A 287 -4.33 -12.29 -12.54
CA GLU A 287 -5.57 -12.81 -13.15
C GLU A 287 -6.58 -11.69 -13.43
N LEU A 288 -6.82 -10.82 -12.44
CA LEU A 288 -7.76 -9.72 -12.55
C LEU A 288 -7.30 -8.65 -13.55
N PHE A 289 -6.00 -8.39 -13.61
CA PHE A 289 -5.42 -7.44 -14.57
C PHE A 289 -5.74 -7.88 -16.00
N HIS A 290 -5.44 -9.12 -16.35
CA HIS A 290 -5.72 -9.62 -17.71
C HIS A 290 -7.21 -9.64 -18.05
N LYS A 291 -8.10 -9.89 -17.10
CA LYS A 291 -9.57 -9.75 -17.31
C LYS A 291 -10.01 -8.30 -17.52
N GLN A 292 -9.29 -7.33 -16.98
CA GLN A 292 -9.64 -5.91 -17.05
C GLN A 292 -9.18 -5.25 -18.36
N VAL A 293 -8.06 -5.70 -18.94
CA VAL A 293 -7.42 -5.04 -20.09
C VAL A 293 -7.60 -5.80 -21.42
N HIS A 294 -8.22 -6.96 -21.41
CA HIS A 294 -8.65 -7.73 -22.58
C HIS A 294 -10.16 -7.59 -22.80
#